data_b54fd2ece791706d3a5524c2bf5545fa
#
_entry.id   b54fd2ece791706d3a5524c2bf5545fa
#
_cell.length_a   1.000
_cell.length_b   1.000
_cell.length_c   1.000
_cell.angle_alpha   90.00
_cell.angle_beta   90.00
_cell.angle_gamma   90.00
#
_symmetry.space_group_name_H-M   'P 1'
#
loop_
_entity.id
_entity.type
_entity.pdbx_description
1 polymer ?
#
loop_
_entity_poly.entity_id
_entity_poly.type
_entity_poly.pdbx_seq_one_letter_code
_entity_poly.pdbx_strand_id
1 'polypeptide(L)'
;MPTPPTHPSTAAPWFDGFERRNFTLTGATLSARVPRSAPDGRPALLLLHGFPQTHVMWRRVAARLAQDFYLVMPDLRGYGDASKPAGLPDHSNYSKRALAQDLIELMDALGVARFAVCGHDRGGRVAHRLALDHPGRVSQLCVIDIAPTLDMYAATDMAFARAYYHWFHLIQPAPLPETMIDGNPLPYLHHKLGGWGTGGLAQIEPAALAEYERCFVLPGTIHAICEDYRASAGIDLAHDRESRERGEKIACDTLVLWGERGVVQRLFQPLALWQAQCSATVSGYAMPAGHFIPEELPEATAAALAGFLAPPRMG
;
A
#
# COMPACT_ATOMS: atom_id res chain seq x y z
N MET A 1 -36.62 3.90 -12.37
CA MET A 1 -35.22 3.74 -11.97
C MET A 1 -34.89 2.26 -12.12
N PRO A 2 -33.97 1.85 -12.98
CA PRO A 2 -33.60 0.45 -13.05
C PRO A 2 -32.77 0.08 -11.80
N THR A 3 -33.16 -1.04 -11.16
CA THR A 3 -32.40 -1.67 -10.08
C THR A 3 -30.99 -1.98 -10.54
N PRO A 4 -29.95 -1.68 -9.74
CA PRO A 4 -28.59 -2.06 -10.09
C PRO A 4 -28.48 -3.58 -10.20
N PRO A 5 -27.72 -4.10 -11.16
CA PRO A 5 -27.53 -5.54 -11.31
C PRO A 5 -26.88 -6.08 -10.04
N THR A 6 -27.53 -7.02 -9.38
CA THR A 6 -26.95 -7.85 -8.35
C THR A 6 -25.97 -8.79 -9.01
N HIS A 7 -24.69 -8.41 -9.03
CA HIS A 7 -23.64 -9.35 -9.38
C HIS A 7 -23.60 -10.42 -8.28
N PRO A 8 -23.66 -11.71 -8.63
CA PRO A 8 -23.45 -12.78 -7.66
C PRO A 8 -22.05 -12.60 -7.10
N SER A 9 -21.94 -12.50 -5.79
CA SER A 9 -20.68 -12.64 -5.07
C SER A 9 -20.17 -14.06 -5.31
N THR A 10 -19.53 -14.29 -6.45
CA THR A 10 -18.63 -15.43 -6.59
C THR A 10 -17.49 -15.13 -5.63
N ALA A 11 -17.52 -15.78 -4.46
CA ALA A 11 -16.39 -15.79 -3.55
C ALA A 11 -15.18 -16.20 -4.39
N ALA A 12 -14.32 -15.22 -4.71
CA ALA A 12 -13.10 -15.52 -5.42
C ALA A 12 -12.36 -16.58 -4.59
N PRO A 13 -11.80 -17.63 -5.20
CA PRO A 13 -11.23 -18.79 -4.51
C PRO A 13 -9.94 -18.46 -3.74
N TRP A 14 -9.67 -17.18 -3.58
CA TRP A 14 -8.50 -16.65 -2.86
C TRP A 14 -8.80 -16.52 -1.38
N PHE A 15 -7.76 -16.50 -0.59
CA PHE A 15 -7.83 -16.30 0.85
C PHE A 15 -8.53 -17.42 1.62
N ASP A 16 -8.28 -18.67 1.22
CA ASP A 16 -8.69 -19.80 2.03
C ASP A 16 -8.14 -19.68 3.47
N GLY A 17 -8.99 -19.98 4.45
CA GLY A 17 -8.66 -19.76 5.87
C GLY A 17 -8.86 -18.32 6.38
N PHE A 18 -9.18 -17.38 5.50
CA PHE A 18 -9.46 -15.99 5.86
C PHE A 18 -10.96 -15.65 5.77
N GLU A 19 -11.36 -14.66 6.52
CA GLU A 19 -12.67 -14.02 6.38
C GLU A 19 -12.50 -12.54 6.04
N ARG A 20 -13.51 -11.94 5.43
CA ARG A 20 -13.59 -10.50 5.26
C ARG A 20 -14.35 -9.90 6.44
N ARG A 21 -13.73 -8.95 7.12
CA ARG A 21 -14.35 -8.21 8.22
C ARG A 21 -14.27 -6.72 7.97
N ASN A 22 -15.30 -6.02 8.42
CA ASN A 22 -15.31 -4.56 8.43
C ASN A 22 -15.05 -4.07 9.85
N PHE A 23 -14.17 -3.07 9.94
CA PHE A 23 -13.78 -2.45 11.21
C PHE A 23 -14.15 -0.98 11.15
N THR A 24 -15.12 -0.57 11.97
CA THR A 24 -15.47 0.84 12.14
C THR A 24 -14.50 1.47 13.11
N LEU A 25 -13.67 2.36 12.59
CA LEU A 25 -12.59 3.05 13.29
C LEU A 25 -12.94 4.53 13.44
N THR A 26 -12.13 5.28 14.15
CA THR A 26 -12.38 6.71 14.38
C THR A 26 -12.45 7.50 13.08
N GLY A 27 -11.55 7.26 12.12
CA GLY A 27 -11.43 8.04 10.88
C GLY A 27 -12.07 7.39 9.65
N ALA A 28 -12.29 6.08 9.67
CA ALA A 28 -12.80 5.33 8.52
C ALA A 28 -13.39 3.98 8.93
N THR A 29 -14.13 3.36 8.01
CA THR A 29 -14.40 1.92 8.08
C THR A 29 -13.46 1.22 7.12
N LEU A 30 -12.62 0.31 7.62
CA LEU A 30 -11.76 -0.51 6.78
C LEU A 30 -12.39 -1.89 6.55
N SER A 31 -12.25 -2.40 5.33
CA SER A 31 -12.53 -3.80 5.00
C SER A 31 -11.20 -4.55 4.98
N ALA A 32 -11.08 -5.64 5.72
CA ALA A 32 -9.83 -6.39 5.79
C ALA A 32 -10.04 -7.89 5.65
N ARG A 33 -9.07 -8.58 5.05
CA ARG A 33 -8.93 -10.03 5.15
C ARG A 33 -8.12 -10.35 6.39
N VAL A 34 -8.70 -11.14 7.27
CA VAL A 34 -8.08 -11.59 8.52
C VAL A 34 -8.27 -13.09 8.66
N PRO A 35 -7.36 -13.82 9.36
CA PRO A 35 -7.59 -15.24 9.65
C PRO A 35 -8.91 -15.43 10.40
N ARG A 36 -9.59 -16.56 10.15
CA ARG A 36 -10.82 -16.91 10.89
C ARG A 36 -10.56 -17.22 12.36
N SER A 37 -9.35 -17.64 12.70
CA SER A 37 -8.91 -17.84 14.08
C SER A 37 -8.44 -16.51 14.69
N ALA A 38 -8.57 -16.39 16.01
CA ALA A 38 -7.90 -15.33 16.77
C ALA A 38 -6.37 -15.46 16.64
N PRO A 39 -5.60 -14.41 16.99
CA PRO A 39 -4.14 -14.50 17.06
C PRO A 39 -3.72 -15.71 17.93
N ASP A 40 -2.87 -16.58 17.38
CA ASP A 40 -2.52 -17.90 17.93
C ASP A 40 -1.03 -18.01 18.31
N GLY A 41 -0.37 -16.85 18.47
CA GLY A 41 1.07 -16.79 18.79
C GLY A 41 1.97 -16.71 17.57
N ARG A 42 1.47 -16.91 16.36
CA ARG A 42 2.24 -16.61 15.13
C ARG A 42 2.54 -15.10 15.07
N PRO A 43 3.73 -14.73 14.57
CA PRO A 43 4.04 -13.32 14.37
C PRO A 43 3.04 -12.67 13.42
N ALA A 44 2.53 -11.49 13.80
CA ALA A 44 1.58 -10.75 12.99
C ALA A 44 2.27 -9.96 11.88
N LEU A 45 1.72 -10.05 10.66
CA LEU A 45 2.19 -9.33 9.49
C LEU A 45 1.04 -8.56 8.84
N LEU A 46 1.17 -7.25 8.79
CA LEU A 46 0.26 -6.33 8.13
C LEU A 46 0.73 -6.10 6.69
N LEU A 47 -0.12 -6.41 5.70
CA LEU A 47 0.19 -6.30 4.27
C LEU A 47 -0.64 -5.17 3.64
N LEU A 48 0.01 -4.10 3.19
CA LEU A 48 -0.62 -2.89 2.68
C LEU A 48 -0.45 -2.78 1.17
N HIS A 49 -1.57 -2.69 0.47
CA HIS A 49 -1.60 -2.50 -1.00
C HIS A 49 -1.29 -1.05 -1.39
N GLY A 50 -1.07 -0.84 -2.70
CA GLY A 50 -0.90 0.48 -3.29
C GLY A 50 -1.94 0.82 -4.35
N PHE A 51 -1.74 1.97 -5.00
CA PHE A 51 -2.54 2.46 -6.11
C PHE A 51 -2.19 1.68 -7.40
N PRO A 52 -3.16 1.30 -8.23
CA PRO A 52 -4.61 1.44 -8.05
C PRO A 52 -5.28 0.13 -7.58
N GLN A 53 -4.53 -0.68 -6.82
CA GLN A 53 -4.93 -2.01 -6.39
C GLN A 53 -5.70 -1.99 -5.05
N THR A 54 -6.02 -3.18 -4.55
CA THR A 54 -6.68 -3.47 -3.28
C THR A 54 -5.92 -4.58 -2.55
N HIS A 55 -6.41 -5.01 -1.38
CA HIS A 55 -5.84 -6.16 -0.67
C HIS A 55 -5.68 -7.41 -1.54
N VAL A 56 -6.41 -7.51 -2.66
CA VAL A 56 -6.38 -8.68 -3.57
C VAL A 56 -4.99 -8.89 -4.19
N MET A 57 -4.15 -7.86 -4.30
CA MET A 57 -2.79 -8.02 -4.78
C MET A 57 -1.96 -9.02 -3.97
N TRP A 58 -2.31 -9.20 -2.70
CA TRP A 58 -1.61 -10.09 -1.78
C TRP A 58 -2.06 -11.56 -1.85
N ARG A 59 -3.10 -11.90 -2.62
CA ARG A 59 -3.74 -13.23 -2.63
C ARG A 59 -2.75 -14.39 -2.79
N ARG A 60 -1.79 -14.26 -3.71
CA ARG A 60 -0.80 -15.32 -3.98
C ARG A 60 0.35 -15.33 -2.96
N VAL A 61 0.72 -14.19 -2.44
CA VAL A 61 1.70 -14.04 -1.36
C VAL A 61 1.12 -14.58 -0.05
N ALA A 62 -0.12 -14.19 0.28
CA ALA A 62 -0.81 -14.63 1.50
C ALA A 62 -0.96 -16.17 1.58
N ALA A 63 -1.30 -16.81 0.47
CA ALA A 63 -1.41 -18.28 0.41
C ALA A 63 -0.12 -19.01 0.84
N ARG A 64 1.03 -18.37 0.71
CA ARG A 64 2.35 -18.94 1.06
C ARG A 64 2.79 -18.60 2.49
N LEU A 65 2.32 -17.48 3.03
CA LEU A 65 2.72 -17.00 4.34
C LEU A 65 1.73 -17.33 5.45
N ALA A 66 0.51 -17.79 5.10
CA ALA A 66 -0.58 -17.97 6.04
C ALA A 66 -0.32 -19.06 7.12
N GLN A 67 0.59 -19.97 6.89
CA GLN A 67 0.95 -21.00 7.89
C GLN A 67 1.89 -20.44 8.97
N ASP A 68 2.76 -19.50 8.58
CA ASP A 68 3.83 -18.99 9.45
C ASP A 68 3.45 -17.65 10.12
N PHE A 69 2.51 -16.91 9.56
CA PHE A 69 2.15 -15.58 10.02
C PHE A 69 0.65 -15.41 10.24
N TYR A 70 0.30 -14.58 11.24
CA TYR A 70 -1.05 -14.02 11.37
C TYR A 70 -1.17 -12.82 10.42
N LEU A 71 -1.76 -13.04 9.24
CA LEU A 71 -1.80 -12.04 8.17
C LEU A 71 -3.03 -11.13 8.29
N VAL A 72 -2.82 -9.82 8.20
CA VAL A 72 -3.87 -8.80 8.15
C VAL A 72 -3.71 -7.99 6.86
N MET A 73 -4.73 -7.99 6.01
CA MET A 73 -4.70 -7.37 4.67
C MET A 73 -5.90 -6.45 4.51
N PRO A 74 -5.81 -5.19 4.95
CA PRO A 74 -6.88 -4.21 4.77
C PRO A 74 -6.89 -3.60 3.37
N ASP A 75 -8.07 -3.17 2.93
CA ASP A 75 -8.16 -2.08 1.99
C ASP A 75 -7.93 -0.77 2.73
N LEU A 76 -7.00 0.04 2.24
CA LEU A 76 -6.69 1.35 2.82
C LEU A 76 -7.89 2.31 2.65
N ARG A 77 -8.04 3.26 3.58
CA ARG A 77 -9.02 4.36 3.44
C ARG A 77 -9.00 4.91 2.02
N GLY A 78 -10.17 4.99 1.39
CA GLY A 78 -10.32 5.48 0.02
C GLY A 78 -10.20 4.42 -1.07
N TYR A 79 -9.75 3.21 -0.74
CA TYR A 79 -9.54 2.13 -1.71
C TYR A 79 -10.45 0.93 -1.42
N GLY A 80 -10.59 0.06 -2.42
CA GLY A 80 -11.32 -1.20 -2.28
C GLY A 80 -12.71 -1.02 -1.68
N ASP A 81 -13.05 -1.86 -0.72
CA ASP A 81 -14.31 -1.80 0.04
C ASP A 81 -14.19 -0.97 1.35
N ALA A 82 -13.07 -0.29 1.59
CA ALA A 82 -12.97 0.68 2.67
C ALA A 82 -13.82 1.92 2.39
N SER A 83 -14.19 2.65 3.44
CA SER A 83 -14.95 3.90 3.31
C SER A 83 -14.13 4.99 2.60
N LYS A 84 -14.84 5.90 1.95
CA LYS A 84 -14.31 6.97 1.13
C LYS A 84 -14.85 8.31 1.63
N PRO A 85 -14.45 8.77 2.85
CA PRO A 85 -14.93 10.02 3.40
C PRO A 85 -14.56 11.20 2.50
N ALA A 86 -15.33 12.27 2.54
CA ALA A 86 -14.96 13.51 1.87
C ALA A 86 -13.64 14.03 2.40
N GLY A 87 -12.82 14.60 1.52
CA GLY A 87 -11.58 15.26 1.89
C GLY A 87 -11.82 16.49 2.77
N LEU A 88 -10.95 16.72 3.75
CA LEU A 88 -10.89 17.99 4.47
C LEU A 88 -10.16 19.05 3.62
N PRO A 89 -10.37 20.35 3.87
CA PRO A 89 -9.74 21.41 3.09
C PRO A 89 -8.20 21.36 3.06
N ASP A 90 -7.58 20.81 4.09
CA ASP A 90 -6.13 20.60 4.24
C ASP A 90 -5.69 19.18 3.86
N HIS A 91 -6.60 18.33 3.41
CA HIS A 91 -6.41 16.93 3.06
C HIS A 91 -5.89 16.04 4.22
N SER A 92 -5.90 16.54 5.46
CA SER A 92 -5.29 15.87 6.61
C SER A 92 -5.88 14.50 6.92
N ASN A 93 -7.17 14.31 6.64
CA ASN A 93 -7.83 13.01 6.82
C ASN A 93 -7.41 11.94 5.79
N TYR A 94 -6.63 12.30 4.78
CA TYR A 94 -5.99 11.36 3.84
C TYR A 94 -4.46 11.33 3.99
N SER A 95 -3.92 12.03 5.00
CA SER A 95 -2.49 11.97 5.29
C SER A 95 -2.06 10.55 5.67
N LYS A 96 -0.80 10.22 5.40
CA LYS A 96 -0.23 8.93 5.78
C LYS A 96 -0.27 8.71 7.29
N ARG A 97 -0.22 9.80 8.07
CA ARG A 97 -0.41 9.76 9.53
C ARG A 97 -1.83 9.35 9.91
N ALA A 98 -2.86 9.89 9.24
CA ALA A 98 -4.25 9.50 9.47
C ALA A 98 -4.51 8.04 9.06
N LEU A 99 -3.96 7.60 7.93
CA LEU A 99 -4.06 6.21 7.49
C LEU A 99 -3.29 5.25 8.42
N ALA A 100 -2.13 5.67 8.93
CA ALA A 100 -1.38 4.90 9.92
C ALA A 100 -2.16 4.72 11.22
N GLN A 101 -2.88 5.76 11.67
CA GLN A 101 -3.76 5.68 12.84
C GLN A 101 -4.90 4.67 12.64
N ASP A 102 -5.52 4.63 11.45
CA ASP A 102 -6.51 3.59 11.13
C ASP A 102 -5.93 2.18 11.33
N LEU A 103 -4.69 1.96 10.90
CA LEU A 103 -4.03 0.65 11.01
C LEU A 103 -3.71 0.30 12.46
N ILE A 104 -3.33 1.27 13.28
CA ILE A 104 -3.16 1.05 14.73
C ILE A 104 -4.48 0.62 15.36
N GLU A 105 -5.57 1.33 15.09
CA GLU A 105 -6.90 0.99 15.61
C GLU A 105 -7.39 -0.38 15.10
N LEU A 106 -7.12 -0.73 13.84
CA LEU A 106 -7.40 -2.05 13.28
C LEU A 106 -6.65 -3.15 14.05
N MET A 107 -5.35 -2.97 14.27
CA MET A 107 -4.53 -3.96 14.98
C MET A 107 -4.93 -4.06 16.45
N ASP A 108 -5.33 -2.97 17.09
CA ASP A 108 -5.89 -2.96 18.46
C ASP A 108 -7.21 -3.74 18.53
N ALA A 109 -8.11 -3.54 17.56
CA ALA A 109 -9.38 -4.28 17.46
C ALA A 109 -9.18 -5.80 17.25
N LEU A 110 -8.02 -6.20 16.75
CA LEU A 110 -7.60 -7.60 16.59
C LEU A 110 -6.81 -8.13 17.80
N GLY A 111 -6.51 -7.29 18.80
CA GLY A 111 -5.71 -7.66 19.96
C GLY A 111 -4.22 -7.84 19.65
N VAL A 112 -3.72 -7.23 18.56
CA VAL A 112 -2.32 -7.35 18.11
C VAL A 112 -1.52 -6.13 18.54
N ALA A 113 -0.73 -6.27 19.60
CA ALA A 113 0.04 -5.17 20.17
C ALA A 113 1.30 -4.80 19.35
N ARG A 114 1.94 -5.78 18.71
CA ARG A 114 3.17 -5.58 17.93
C ARG A 114 3.14 -6.44 16.67
N PHE A 115 3.59 -5.89 15.55
CA PHE A 115 3.49 -6.54 14.23
C PHE A 115 4.60 -6.08 13.29
N ALA A 116 4.92 -6.90 12.30
CA ALA A 116 5.67 -6.48 11.14
C ALA A 116 4.72 -5.84 10.11
N VAL A 117 5.22 -4.92 9.30
CA VAL A 117 4.44 -4.30 8.22
C VAL A 117 5.20 -4.38 6.89
N CYS A 118 4.50 -4.80 5.86
CA CYS A 118 4.98 -4.73 4.48
C CYS A 118 4.01 -3.89 3.66
N GLY A 119 4.51 -2.87 2.97
CA GLY A 119 3.69 -2.01 2.13
C GLY A 119 4.27 -1.83 0.73
N HIS A 120 3.39 -1.93 -0.26
CA HIS A 120 3.69 -1.64 -1.66
C HIS A 120 3.14 -0.27 -2.03
N ASP A 121 3.88 0.53 -2.80
CA ASP A 121 3.49 1.85 -3.33
C ASP A 121 2.85 2.75 -2.25
N ARG A 122 1.56 3.13 -2.37
CA ARG A 122 0.87 3.97 -1.37
C ARG A 122 0.89 3.32 0.01
N GLY A 123 0.71 2.00 0.09
CA GLY A 123 0.79 1.24 1.34
C GLY A 123 2.19 1.27 1.96
N GLY A 124 3.24 1.30 1.15
CA GLY A 124 4.60 1.47 1.64
C GLY A 124 4.83 2.84 2.27
N ARG A 125 4.18 3.89 1.75
CA ARG A 125 4.24 5.25 2.34
C ARG A 125 3.49 5.33 3.66
N VAL A 126 2.37 4.62 3.77
CA VAL A 126 1.66 4.47 5.05
C VAL A 126 2.53 3.68 6.04
N ALA A 127 3.16 2.58 5.61
CA ALA A 127 4.05 1.77 6.45
C ALA A 127 5.26 2.58 6.96
N HIS A 128 5.84 3.45 6.10
CA HIS A 128 6.89 4.39 6.49
C HIS A 128 6.45 5.29 7.64
N ARG A 129 5.31 5.97 7.48
CA ARG A 129 4.77 6.87 8.51
C ARG A 129 4.37 6.12 9.78
N LEU A 130 3.80 4.92 9.64
CA LEU A 130 3.45 4.04 10.75
C LEU A 130 4.69 3.66 11.58
N ALA A 131 5.80 3.32 10.91
CA ALA A 131 7.04 2.97 11.60
C ALA A 131 7.70 4.16 12.32
N LEU A 132 7.57 5.37 11.78
CA LEU A 132 8.06 6.60 12.41
C LEU A 132 7.20 7.02 13.61
N ASP A 133 5.88 7.06 13.44
CA ASP A 133 4.97 7.58 14.46
C ASP A 133 4.70 6.54 15.58
N HIS A 134 4.89 5.25 15.32
CA HIS A 134 4.59 4.15 16.26
C HIS A 134 5.73 3.12 16.38
N PRO A 135 6.96 3.54 16.74
CA PRO A 135 8.13 2.64 16.76
C PRO A 135 7.98 1.46 17.73
N GLY A 136 7.16 1.61 18.80
CA GLY A 136 6.85 0.52 19.73
C GLY A 136 5.92 -0.56 19.17
N ARG A 137 5.20 -0.26 18.08
CA ARG A 137 4.21 -1.16 17.46
C ARG A 137 4.79 -1.94 16.29
N VAL A 138 5.67 -1.33 15.50
CA VAL A 138 6.27 -1.94 14.31
C VAL A 138 7.55 -2.68 14.69
N SER A 139 7.54 -4.01 14.48
CA SER A 139 8.71 -4.86 14.77
C SER A 139 9.73 -4.87 13.65
N GLN A 140 9.28 -4.88 12.40
CA GLN A 140 10.08 -4.88 11.17
C GLN A 140 9.28 -4.20 10.07
N LEU A 141 9.97 -3.52 9.16
CA LEU A 141 9.38 -2.82 8.02
C LEU A 141 9.85 -3.45 6.71
N CYS A 142 8.94 -3.70 5.78
CA CYS A 142 9.28 -3.94 4.38
C CYS A 142 8.58 -2.90 3.50
N VAL A 143 9.34 -2.29 2.59
CA VAL A 143 8.81 -1.38 1.57
C VAL A 143 9.08 -1.94 0.18
N ILE A 144 8.05 -1.91 -0.68
CA ILE A 144 8.13 -2.47 -2.02
C ILE A 144 7.90 -1.38 -3.07
N ASP A 145 8.89 -1.23 -3.95
CA ASP A 145 8.96 -0.35 -5.13
C ASP A 145 8.64 1.12 -4.86
N ILE A 146 9.22 1.66 -3.80
CA ILE A 146 9.17 3.08 -3.45
C ILE A 146 10.51 3.60 -2.93
N ALA A 147 10.71 4.91 -3.07
CA ALA A 147 11.65 5.70 -2.27
C ALA A 147 10.86 6.64 -1.33
N PRO A 148 11.48 7.26 -0.31
CA PRO A 148 10.77 8.16 0.59
C PRO A 148 10.11 9.32 -0.16
N THR A 149 8.89 9.67 0.23
CA THR A 149 8.03 10.59 -0.52
C THR A 149 8.68 11.97 -0.72
N LEU A 150 9.28 12.51 0.34
CA LEU A 150 9.95 13.80 0.29
C LEU A 150 11.12 13.82 -0.69
N ASP A 151 11.93 12.74 -0.72
CA ASP A 151 13.07 12.63 -1.64
C ASP A 151 12.61 12.52 -3.09
N MET A 152 11.53 11.79 -3.36
CA MET A 152 10.97 11.65 -4.71
C MET A 152 10.46 13.00 -5.23
N TYR A 153 9.71 13.77 -4.41
CA TYR A 153 9.25 15.10 -4.81
C TYR A 153 10.41 16.09 -4.96
N ALA A 154 11.42 16.04 -4.09
CA ALA A 154 12.59 16.89 -4.16
C ALA A 154 13.45 16.66 -5.41
N ALA A 155 13.44 15.42 -5.93
CA ALA A 155 14.16 15.03 -7.13
C ALA A 155 13.32 15.13 -8.41
N THR A 156 12.22 15.89 -8.39
CA THR A 156 11.33 16.04 -9.55
C THR A 156 12.07 16.67 -10.73
N ASP A 157 12.06 15.95 -11.84
CA ASP A 157 12.56 16.41 -13.13
C ASP A 157 11.62 15.95 -14.26
N MET A 158 11.99 16.22 -15.51
CA MET A 158 11.19 15.83 -16.67
C MET A 158 11.05 14.31 -16.79
N ALA A 159 12.07 13.53 -16.42
CA ALA A 159 12.02 12.07 -16.50
C ALA A 159 11.02 11.50 -15.47
N PHE A 160 11.06 12.01 -14.25
CA PHE A 160 10.11 11.63 -13.20
C PHE A 160 8.68 12.10 -13.54
N ALA A 161 8.52 13.34 -13.99
CA ALA A 161 7.21 13.89 -14.36
C ALA A 161 6.55 13.10 -15.50
N ARG A 162 7.33 12.62 -16.47
CA ARG A 162 6.83 11.74 -17.55
C ARG A 162 6.46 10.35 -17.06
N ALA A 163 7.30 9.74 -16.22
CA ALA A 163 7.08 8.39 -15.73
C ALA A 163 5.90 8.33 -14.74
N TYR A 164 5.83 9.33 -13.85
CA TYR A 164 4.84 9.41 -12.80
C TYR A 164 3.92 10.64 -12.95
N TYR A 165 3.47 10.95 -14.21
CA TYR A 165 2.61 12.10 -14.49
C TYR A 165 1.37 12.16 -13.58
N HIS A 166 0.87 11.01 -13.14
CA HIS A 166 -0.29 10.93 -12.25
C HIS A 166 -0.08 11.58 -10.90
N TRP A 167 1.17 11.66 -10.39
CA TRP A 167 1.47 12.40 -9.16
C TRP A 167 1.15 13.88 -9.30
N PHE A 168 1.33 14.44 -10.49
CA PHE A 168 1.10 15.86 -10.80
C PHE A 168 -0.33 16.11 -11.31
N HIS A 169 -0.97 15.10 -11.89
CA HIS A 169 -2.36 15.16 -12.34
C HIS A 169 -3.33 15.02 -11.14
N LEU A 170 -3.15 14.00 -10.30
CA LEU A 170 -4.09 13.71 -9.21
C LEU A 170 -4.07 14.74 -8.07
N ILE A 171 -3.02 15.56 -7.98
CA ILE A 171 -2.93 16.64 -6.99
C ILE A 171 -3.59 17.94 -7.45
N GLN A 172 -4.05 18.03 -8.69
CA GLN A 172 -4.71 19.25 -9.16
C GLN A 172 -5.98 19.53 -8.35
N PRO A 173 -6.36 20.82 -8.22
CA PRO A 173 -7.57 21.18 -7.47
C PRO A 173 -8.81 20.45 -7.98
N ALA A 174 -9.66 20.01 -7.04
CA ALA A 174 -10.95 19.46 -7.37
C ALA A 174 -11.83 20.50 -8.11
N PRO A 175 -12.65 20.10 -9.07
CA PRO A 175 -12.93 18.72 -9.47
C PRO A 175 -12.16 18.27 -10.73
N LEU A 176 -11.02 18.86 -11.08
CA LEU A 176 -10.39 18.64 -12.38
C LEU A 176 -10.01 17.16 -12.62
N PRO A 177 -9.16 16.50 -11.81
CA PRO A 177 -8.77 15.13 -12.08
C PRO A 177 -9.96 14.16 -11.92
N GLU A 178 -10.84 14.43 -10.95
CA GLU A 178 -12.05 13.64 -10.74
C GLU A 178 -12.92 13.62 -12.01
N THR A 179 -13.23 14.79 -12.55
CA THR A 179 -14.06 14.91 -13.77
C THR A 179 -13.43 14.22 -14.98
N MET A 180 -12.11 14.32 -15.12
CA MET A 180 -11.41 13.70 -16.23
C MET A 180 -11.40 12.17 -16.15
N ILE A 181 -11.36 11.61 -14.94
CA ILE A 181 -11.29 10.15 -14.74
C ILE A 181 -12.67 9.54 -14.64
N ASP A 182 -13.62 10.13 -13.90
CA ASP A 182 -14.97 9.61 -13.69
C ASP A 182 -15.76 9.44 -15.00
N GLY A 183 -15.44 10.25 -16.01
CA GLY A 183 -16.06 10.14 -17.32
C GLY A 183 -15.80 8.80 -18.02
N ASN A 184 -14.63 8.18 -17.76
CA ASN A 184 -14.28 6.85 -18.28
C ASN A 184 -13.14 6.23 -17.43
N PRO A 185 -13.45 5.68 -16.25
CA PRO A 185 -12.44 5.28 -15.27
C PRO A 185 -11.64 4.04 -15.66
N LEU A 186 -12.24 3.07 -16.37
CA LEU A 186 -11.55 1.80 -16.67
C LEU A 186 -10.34 1.95 -17.59
N PRO A 187 -10.36 2.73 -18.67
CA PRO A 187 -9.15 2.98 -19.46
C PRO A 187 -8.01 3.60 -18.66
N TYR A 188 -8.33 4.48 -17.69
CA TYR A 188 -7.34 5.05 -16.79
C TYR A 188 -6.73 3.97 -15.88
N LEU A 189 -7.57 3.14 -15.26
CA LEU A 189 -7.14 1.99 -14.45
C LEU A 189 -6.24 1.04 -15.25
N HIS A 190 -6.71 0.63 -16.44
CA HIS A 190 -5.97 -0.30 -17.31
C HIS A 190 -4.62 0.26 -17.74
N HIS A 191 -4.57 1.57 -18.05
CA HIS A 191 -3.30 2.23 -18.37
C HIS A 191 -2.33 2.19 -17.19
N LYS A 192 -2.81 2.39 -15.96
CA LYS A 192 -1.96 2.30 -14.76
C LYS A 192 -1.49 0.88 -14.49
N LEU A 193 -2.41 -0.07 -14.45
CA LEU A 193 -2.07 -1.48 -14.20
C LEU A 193 -1.20 -2.09 -15.31
N GLY A 194 -1.46 -1.74 -16.56
CA GLY A 194 -0.72 -2.27 -17.71
C GLY A 194 0.60 -1.57 -18.01
N GLY A 195 0.78 -0.32 -17.54
CA GLY A 195 1.91 0.52 -17.93
C GLY A 195 3.14 0.42 -17.02
N TRP A 196 3.01 -0.10 -15.81
CA TRP A 196 4.11 -0.13 -14.82
C TRP A 196 4.67 -1.53 -14.53
N GLY A 197 3.94 -2.58 -14.89
CA GLY A 197 4.41 -3.96 -14.83
C GLY A 197 5.16 -4.40 -16.10
N THR A 198 5.77 -5.57 -16.04
CA THR A 198 6.57 -6.10 -17.17
C THR A 198 5.72 -6.84 -18.21
N GLY A 199 4.56 -7.34 -17.83
CA GLY A 199 3.66 -8.15 -18.69
C GLY A 199 2.36 -7.47 -19.11
N GLY A 200 2.22 -6.16 -18.86
CA GLY A 200 0.96 -5.46 -19.11
C GLY A 200 -0.19 -6.01 -18.27
N LEU A 201 -1.42 -5.86 -18.73
CA LEU A 201 -2.60 -6.41 -18.04
C LEU A 201 -2.61 -7.94 -17.99
N ALA A 202 -1.96 -8.60 -18.95
CA ALA A 202 -1.94 -10.07 -19.05
C ALA A 202 -1.23 -10.76 -17.85
N GLN A 203 -0.43 -10.04 -17.11
CA GLN A 203 0.21 -10.56 -15.88
C GLN A 203 -0.76 -10.64 -14.69
N ILE A 204 -1.88 -9.91 -14.74
CA ILE A 204 -2.88 -9.89 -13.68
C ILE A 204 -3.92 -10.97 -13.99
N GLU A 205 -4.18 -11.83 -13.03
CA GLU A 205 -5.22 -12.85 -13.14
C GLU A 205 -6.58 -12.19 -13.46
N PRO A 206 -7.36 -12.69 -14.44
CA PRO A 206 -8.60 -12.05 -14.87
C PRO A 206 -9.58 -11.75 -13.74
N ALA A 207 -9.71 -12.67 -12.77
CA ALA A 207 -10.58 -12.46 -11.63
C ALA A 207 -10.08 -11.34 -10.68
N ALA A 208 -8.76 -11.18 -10.54
CA ALA A 208 -8.17 -10.08 -9.78
C ALA A 208 -8.36 -8.75 -10.49
N LEU A 209 -8.17 -8.72 -11.82
CA LEU A 209 -8.43 -7.54 -12.63
C LEU A 209 -9.89 -7.10 -12.50
N ALA A 210 -10.85 -8.03 -12.62
CA ALA A 210 -12.27 -7.74 -12.44
C ALA A 210 -12.59 -7.15 -11.06
N GLU A 211 -11.89 -7.59 -10.01
CA GLU A 211 -12.06 -7.00 -8.66
C GLU A 211 -11.46 -5.60 -8.57
N TYR A 212 -10.31 -5.34 -9.18
CA TYR A 212 -9.76 -3.98 -9.27
C TYR A 212 -10.68 -3.05 -10.05
N GLU A 213 -11.25 -3.51 -11.18
CA GLU A 213 -12.24 -2.77 -11.97
C GLU A 213 -13.48 -2.44 -11.15
N ARG A 214 -14.05 -3.45 -10.45
CA ARG A 214 -15.21 -3.26 -9.56
C ARG A 214 -14.96 -2.19 -8.51
N CYS A 215 -13.82 -2.27 -7.84
CA CYS A 215 -13.48 -1.34 -6.78
C CYS A 215 -13.19 0.07 -7.30
N PHE A 216 -12.58 0.18 -8.47
CA PHE A 216 -12.17 1.47 -9.03
C PHE A 216 -13.37 2.34 -9.44
N VAL A 217 -14.49 1.73 -9.83
CA VAL A 217 -15.72 2.43 -10.22
C VAL A 217 -16.70 2.67 -9.07
N LEU A 218 -16.36 2.27 -7.84
CA LEU A 218 -17.22 2.55 -6.67
C LEU A 218 -17.34 4.06 -6.44
N PRO A 219 -18.52 4.56 -6.05
CA PRO A 219 -18.73 5.97 -5.76
C PRO A 219 -17.69 6.51 -4.77
N GLY A 220 -17.12 7.66 -5.08
CA GLY A 220 -16.12 8.35 -4.25
C GLY A 220 -14.69 7.81 -4.36
N THR A 221 -14.44 6.71 -5.09
CA THR A 221 -13.09 6.14 -5.22
C THR A 221 -12.13 7.13 -5.87
N ILE A 222 -12.49 7.74 -6.98
CA ILE A 222 -11.60 8.68 -7.68
C ILE A 222 -11.30 9.91 -6.83
N HIS A 223 -12.34 10.47 -6.16
CA HIS A 223 -12.12 11.55 -5.20
C HIS A 223 -11.15 11.15 -4.08
N ALA A 224 -11.36 10.01 -3.45
CA ALA A 224 -10.51 9.52 -2.36
C ALA A 224 -9.07 9.28 -2.82
N ILE A 225 -8.86 8.77 -4.02
CA ILE A 225 -7.54 8.63 -4.64
C ILE A 225 -6.90 10.03 -4.80
N CYS A 226 -7.61 11.01 -5.35
CA CYS A 226 -7.09 12.36 -5.49
C CYS A 226 -6.72 12.97 -4.13
N GLU A 227 -7.54 12.79 -3.11
CA GLU A 227 -7.28 13.27 -1.75
C GLU A 227 -6.01 12.62 -1.15
N ASP A 228 -5.80 11.32 -1.33
CA ASP A 228 -4.59 10.62 -0.92
C ASP A 228 -3.32 11.21 -1.59
N TYR A 229 -3.40 11.58 -2.87
CA TYR A 229 -2.30 12.22 -3.58
C TYR A 229 -2.12 13.69 -3.17
N ARG A 230 -3.20 14.46 -2.96
CA ARG A 230 -3.14 15.85 -2.45
C ARG A 230 -2.49 15.91 -1.07
N ALA A 231 -2.89 15.01 -0.17
CA ALA A 231 -2.24 14.87 1.13
C ALA A 231 -0.74 14.61 0.98
N SER A 232 -0.35 13.74 0.04
CA SER A 232 1.06 13.41 -0.21
C SER A 232 1.90 14.57 -0.71
N ALA A 233 1.33 15.46 -1.52
CA ALA A 233 2.04 16.64 -2.05
C ALA A 233 2.02 17.84 -1.08
N GLY A 234 1.25 17.76 -0.01
CA GLY A 234 1.05 18.82 0.97
C GLY A 234 1.48 18.41 2.37
N ILE A 235 0.50 17.99 3.17
CA ILE A 235 0.65 17.71 4.60
C ILE A 235 1.64 16.58 4.90
N ASP A 236 1.72 15.54 4.06
CA ASP A 236 2.68 14.45 4.26
C ASP A 236 4.13 14.94 4.09
N LEU A 237 4.38 15.85 3.13
CA LEU A 237 5.71 16.47 2.99
C LEU A 237 6.07 17.33 4.20
N ALA A 238 5.08 18.01 4.80
CA ALA A 238 5.30 18.77 6.04
C ALA A 238 5.67 17.82 7.19
N HIS A 239 4.94 16.73 7.37
CA HIS A 239 5.26 15.71 8.37
C HIS A 239 6.64 15.08 8.16
N ASP A 240 7.03 14.80 6.91
CA ASP A 240 8.34 14.21 6.61
C ASP A 240 9.48 15.19 6.89
N ARG A 241 9.31 16.48 6.57
CA ARG A 241 10.30 17.52 6.91
C ARG A 241 10.45 17.66 8.42
N GLU A 242 9.33 17.76 9.14
CA GLU A 242 9.32 17.87 10.59
C GLU A 242 10.03 16.69 11.26
N SER A 243 9.75 15.46 10.83
CA SER A 243 10.44 14.26 11.34
C SER A 243 11.95 14.32 11.09
N ARG A 244 12.37 14.77 9.90
CA ARG A 244 13.81 14.92 9.58
C ARG A 244 14.48 16.02 10.39
N GLU A 245 13.84 17.15 10.58
CA GLU A 245 14.33 18.26 11.41
C GLU A 245 14.52 17.85 12.87
N ARG A 246 13.65 16.97 13.38
CA ARG A 246 13.76 16.39 14.72
C ARG A 246 14.76 15.23 14.79
N GLY A 247 15.35 14.80 13.68
CA GLY A 247 16.25 13.64 13.62
C GLY A 247 15.56 12.31 13.86
N GLU A 248 14.23 12.24 13.70
CA GLU A 248 13.46 11.01 13.86
C GLU A 248 13.86 9.99 12.78
N LYS A 249 14.05 8.74 13.18
CA LYS A 249 14.48 7.63 12.33
C LYS A 249 13.61 6.41 12.56
N ILE A 250 13.43 5.61 11.52
CA ILE A 250 12.83 4.28 11.64
C ILE A 250 13.74 3.42 12.52
N ALA A 251 13.21 2.92 13.62
CA ALA A 251 13.97 2.23 14.66
C ALA A 251 13.98 0.69 14.52
N CYS A 252 13.29 0.15 13.53
CA CYS A 252 13.24 -1.30 13.27
C CYS A 252 14.01 -1.67 11.99
N ASP A 253 14.45 -2.92 11.93
CA ASP A 253 15.08 -3.46 10.72
C ASP A 253 14.15 -3.30 9.52
N THR A 254 14.73 -2.91 8.38
CA THR A 254 13.99 -2.56 7.19
C THR A 254 14.48 -3.34 5.97
N LEU A 255 13.55 -3.96 5.24
CA LEU A 255 13.78 -4.57 3.94
C LEU A 255 13.25 -3.65 2.83
N VAL A 256 14.06 -3.39 1.84
CA VAL A 256 13.71 -2.58 0.67
C VAL A 256 13.76 -3.46 -0.58
N LEU A 257 12.62 -3.69 -1.21
CA LEU A 257 12.51 -4.42 -2.47
C LEU A 257 12.07 -3.44 -3.58
N TRP A 258 12.66 -3.55 -4.75
CA TRP A 258 12.23 -2.71 -5.89
C TRP A 258 12.35 -3.46 -7.21
N GLY A 259 11.58 -3.01 -8.21
CA GLY A 259 11.57 -3.60 -9.54
C GLY A 259 12.78 -3.15 -10.34
N GLU A 260 13.60 -4.11 -10.80
CA GLU A 260 14.76 -3.86 -11.66
C GLU A 260 14.40 -3.06 -12.92
N ARG A 261 13.18 -3.26 -13.45
CA ARG A 261 12.64 -2.60 -14.66
C ARG A 261 11.73 -1.41 -14.33
N GLY A 262 11.58 -1.10 -13.02
CA GLY A 262 10.72 -0.05 -12.51
C GLY A 262 11.31 1.36 -12.62
N VAL A 263 10.47 2.35 -12.35
CA VAL A 263 10.86 3.77 -12.30
C VAL A 263 11.77 4.03 -11.11
N VAL A 264 11.55 3.35 -9.99
CA VAL A 264 12.33 3.52 -8.76
C VAL A 264 13.79 3.15 -8.99
N GLN A 265 14.07 2.00 -9.62
CA GLN A 265 15.45 1.60 -10.01
C GLN A 265 16.09 2.61 -10.95
N ARG A 266 15.34 3.11 -11.92
CA ARG A 266 15.89 3.95 -12.99
C ARG A 266 16.24 5.36 -12.54
N LEU A 267 15.45 5.92 -11.61
CA LEU A 267 15.53 7.34 -11.26
C LEU A 267 16.05 7.61 -9.84
N PHE A 268 16.13 6.59 -8.99
CA PHE A 268 16.48 6.76 -7.58
C PHE A 268 17.53 5.74 -7.13
N GLN A 269 18.08 5.98 -5.95
CA GLN A 269 18.95 5.05 -5.24
C GLN A 269 18.20 4.52 -4.00
N PRO A 270 17.21 3.60 -4.17
CA PRO A 270 16.25 3.30 -3.11
C PRO A 270 16.92 2.82 -1.82
N LEU A 271 17.91 1.95 -1.90
CA LEU A 271 18.57 1.44 -0.70
C LEU A 271 19.26 2.57 0.09
N ALA A 272 20.01 3.44 -0.56
CA ALA A 272 20.69 4.56 0.09
C ALA A 272 19.71 5.56 0.70
N LEU A 273 18.63 5.86 -0.02
CA LEU A 273 17.58 6.75 0.48
C LEU A 273 16.89 6.20 1.73
N TRP A 274 16.61 4.89 1.79
CA TRP A 274 16.04 4.26 2.97
C TRP A 274 17.04 4.13 4.11
N GLN A 275 18.32 3.84 3.83
CA GLN A 275 19.38 3.87 4.86
C GLN A 275 19.44 5.23 5.56
N ALA A 276 19.25 6.32 4.82
CA ALA A 276 19.22 7.66 5.40
C ALA A 276 18.01 7.89 6.35
N GLN A 277 16.93 7.11 6.24
CA GLN A 277 15.73 7.24 7.08
C GLN A 277 15.73 6.32 8.31
N CYS A 278 16.66 5.39 8.42
CA CYS A 278 16.66 4.36 9.45
C CYS A 278 17.83 4.53 10.43
N SER A 279 17.62 4.14 11.68
CA SER A 279 18.65 3.97 12.70
C SER A 279 19.01 2.49 12.92
N ALA A 280 18.20 1.57 12.43
CA ALA A 280 18.44 0.13 12.45
C ALA A 280 18.96 -0.37 11.10
N THR A 281 19.12 -1.69 10.96
CA THR A 281 19.66 -2.33 9.76
C THR A 281 18.70 -2.14 8.56
N VAL A 282 19.27 -1.74 7.42
CA VAL A 282 18.54 -1.69 6.15
C VAL A 282 19.20 -2.63 5.16
N SER A 283 18.45 -3.59 4.69
CA SER A 283 18.81 -4.51 3.60
C SER A 283 17.88 -4.32 2.41
N GLY A 284 18.30 -4.72 1.23
CA GLY A 284 17.42 -4.66 0.06
C GLY A 284 18.12 -5.01 -1.23
N TYR A 285 17.31 -5.30 -2.25
CA TYR A 285 17.79 -5.66 -3.59
C TYR A 285 16.72 -5.47 -4.64
N ALA A 286 17.15 -5.32 -5.90
CA ALA A 286 16.28 -5.29 -7.06
C ALA A 286 15.72 -6.70 -7.36
N MET A 287 14.44 -6.76 -7.70
CA MET A 287 13.78 -7.99 -8.16
C MET A 287 13.53 -7.92 -9.68
N PRO A 288 13.58 -9.03 -10.44
CA PRO A 288 13.43 -9.02 -11.90
C PRO A 288 11.98 -8.77 -12.34
N ALA A 289 11.39 -7.68 -11.86
CA ALA A 289 9.99 -7.25 -12.05
C ALA A 289 9.92 -5.78 -12.45
N GLY A 290 8.70 -5.33 -12.78
CA GLY A 290 8.31 -3.94 -12.82
C GLY A 290 7.84 -3.44 -11.46
N HIS A 291 6.77 -2.62 -11.49
CA HIS A 291 6.22 -2.02 -10.27
C HIS A 291 5.41 -2.99 -9.40
N PHE A 292 4.66 -3.91 -10.02
CA PHE A 292 3.70 -4.76 -9.32
C PHE A 292 4.33 -6.06 -8.81
N ILE A 293 5.42 -5.96 -8.07
CA ILE A 293 6.24 -7.10 -7.62
C ILE A 293 5.42 -8.23 -6.97
N PRO A 294 4.43 -8.00 -6.07
CA PRO A 294 3.63 -9.08 -5.50
C PRO A 294 2.73 -9.80 -6.52
N GLU A 295 2.36 -9.14 -7.62
CA GLU A 295 1.62 -9.75 -8.74
C GLU A 295 2.56 -10.50 -9.70
N GLU A 296 3.70 -9.89 -10.01
CA GLU A 296 4.65 -10.40 -11.01
C GLU A 296 5.49 -11.58 -10.46
N LEU A 297 5.89 -11.49 -9.19
CA LEU A 297 6.79 -12.44 -8.52
C LEU A 297 6.28 -12.84 -7.12
N PRO A 298 5.06 -13.38 -6.99
CA PRO A 298 4.47 -13.67 -5.67
C PRO A 298 5.27 -14.68 -4.84
N GLU A 299 5.88 -15.68 -5.49
CA GLU A 299 6.73 -16.68 -4.84
C GLU A 299 7.98 -16.04 -4.24
N ALA A 300 8.69 -15.25 -5.05
CA ALA A 300 9.90 -14.58 -4.63
C ALA A 300 9.62 -13.51 -3.56
N THR A 301 8.48 -12.80 -3.67
CA THR A 301 8.02 -11.86 -2.66
C THR A 301 7.76 -12.55 -1.31
N ALA A 302 7.04 -13.66 -1.33
CA ALA A 302 6.77 -14.43 -0.11
C ALA A 302 8.07 -14.97 0.51
N ALA A 303 8.98 -15.49 -0.31
CA ALA A 303 10.27 -16.00 0.18
C ALA A 303 11.14 -14.87 0.79
N ALA A 304 11.17 -13.69 0.17
CA ALA A 304 11.87 -12.52 0.68
C ALA A 304 11.32 -12.08 2.04
N LEU A 305 9.98 -12.00 2.16
CA LEU A 305 9.31 -11.66 3.42
C LEU A 305 9.56 -12.70 4.50
N ALA A 306 9.38 -14.00 4.19
CA ALA A 306 9.61 -15.08 5.15
C ALA A 306 11.07 -15.09 5.65
N GLY A 307 12.04 -14.90 4.75
CA GLY A 307 13.46 -14.86 5.11
C GLY A 307 13.83 -13.66 5.98
N PHE A 308 13.26 -12.49 5.69
CA PHE A 308 13.51 -11.27 6.46
C PHE A 308 12.83 -11.29 7.84
N LEU A 309 11.61 -11.81 7.91
CA LEU A 309 10.80 -11.83 9.12
C LEU A 309 11.08 -13.02 10.05
N ALA A 310 11.84 -14.01 9.57
CA ALA A 310 12.23 -15.15 10.41
C ALA A 310 13.01 -14.67 11.64
N PRO A 311 12.73 -15.22 12.83
CA PRO A 311 13.58 -14.94 13.98
C PRO A 311 15.04 -15.34 13.66
N PRO A 312 16.04 -14.59 14.17
CA PRO A 312 17.42 -14.95 13.95
C PRO A 312 17.63 -16.41 14.40
N ARG A 313 18.19 -17.23 13.52
CA ARG A 313 18.56 -18.61 13.89
C ARG A 313 19.58 -18.50 15.03
N MET A 314 19.20 -18.97 16.21
CA MET A 314 20.15 -19.15 17.28
C MET A 314 21.14 -20.23 16.79
N GLY A 315 22.36 -19.77 16.48
CA GLY A 315 23.48 -20.64 16.13
C GLY A 315 24.00 -21.44 17.33
#